data_4bad4d658ef1d146ac387a14f4b22c9a
#
_entry.id   4bad4d658ef1d146ac387a14f4b22c9a
#
_cell.length_a   1.000
_cell.length_b   1.000
_cell.length_c   1.000
_cell.angle_alpha   90.00
_cell.angle_beta   90.00
_cell.angle_gamma   90.00
#
_symmetry.space_group_name_H-M   'P 1'
#
loop_
_entity.id
_entity.type
_entity.pdbx_description
1 polymer ?
#
loop_
_entity_poly.entity_id
_entity_poly.type
_entity_poly.pdbx_seq_one_letter_code
_entity_poly.pdbx_strand_id
1 'polypeptide(L)'
;MDESEPKEQNLSSGSASSTKTNITLQQAIDFGEYDPKYLSNFAEWHSLSVHIQWELIRKALDIRHRQLVTQYAELNNALDFSKKPHLHEAIKNVEKQISALNQDREKLYIEYSNKM
;
A
#
# COMPACT_ATOMS: atom_id res chain seq x y z
N MET A 1 -23.93 12.47 20.50
CA MET A 1 -23.91 12.02 20.23
C MET A 1 -24.00 11.50 19.58
N ASP A 2 -23.70 11.72 19.38
CA ASP A 2 -23.70 11.18 18.78
C ASP A 2 -23.55 10.74 18.01
N GLU A 3 -23.46 11.14 17.96
CA GLU A 3 -23.30 10.76 17.29
C GLU A 3 -23.01 10.18 16.55
N SER A 4 -22.82 10.46 16.72
CA SER A 4 -22.50 9.90 16.01
C SER A 4 -22.24 9.10 15.44
N GLU A 5 -22.14 9.37 15.56
CA GLU A 5 -21.88 8.66 15.08
C GLU A 5 -21.96 7.81 14.40
N PRO A 6 -22.15 7.96 14.41
CA PRO A 6 -22.19 7.20 13.67
C PRO A 6 -22.16 6.63 12.83
N LYS A 7 -22.05 6.90 12.76
CA LYS A 7 -21.91 6.41 11.99
C LYS A 7 -21.47 5.80 11.30
N GLU A 8 -21.04 6.14 11.45
CA GLU A 8 -20.55 5.65 10.80
C GLU A 8 -20.30 4.84 10.34
N GLN A 9 -20.29 4.91 10.58
CA GLN A 9 -20.03 4.20 10.14
C GLN A 9 -20.11 3.43 9.57
N ASN A 10 -20.24 3.69 9.76
CA ASN A 10 -20.32 2.99 9.15
C ASN A 10 -20.27 2.36 8.42
N LEU A 11 -20.17 2.53 8.53
CA LEU A 11 -20.03 2.04 7.81
C LEU A 11 -19.99 1.22 7.22
N SER A 12 -19.85 1.33 7.21
CA SER A 12 -19.74 0.65 6.61
C SER A 12 -19.75 -0.20 6.05
N SER A 13 -19.81 -0.15 6.02
CA SER A 13 -19.78 -0.82 5.40
C SER A 13 -19.81 -1.49 4.63
N GLY A 14 -19.90 -1.50 4.48
CA GLY A 14 -19.86 -1.91 3.59
C GLY A 14 -19.78 -2.17 2.75
N SER A 15 -19.88 -2.03 2.56
CA SER A 15 -19.67 -2.09 1.70
C SER A 15 -19.39 -2.35 0.99
N ALA A 16 -19.39 -2.35 0.93
CA ALA A 16 -18.93 -2.31 0.22
C ALA A 16 -18.64 -2.32 -0.47
N SER A 17 -18.74 -2.34 -0.52
CA SER A 17 -18.29 -2.10 -1.17
C SER A 17 -17.91 -1.74 -1.57
N SER A 18 -17.94 -1.68 -1.54
CA SER A 18 -17.40 -1.06 -1.81
C SER A 18 -17.09 -0.45 -2.03
N THR A 19 -16.98 -0.56 -2.41
CA THR A 19 -16.68 0.15 -2.57
C THR A 19 -16.85 0.99 -2.43
N LYS A 20 -17.58 0.77 -2.43
CA LYS A 20 -17.64 1.90 -2.33
C LYS A 20 -16.69 2.67 -1.83
N THR A 21 -15.73 2.63 -2.25
CA THR A 21 -14.61 3.31 -1.70
C THR A 21 -14.76 4.80 -1.92
N ASN A 22 -14.35 5.56 -0.90
CA ASN A 22 -14.39 7.02 -1.00
C ASN A 22 -13.11 7.59 -1.59
N ILE A 23 -12.17 6.73 -2.00
CA ILE A 23 -10.91 7.20 -2.54
C ILE A 23 -10.88 7.01 -4.04
N THR A 24 -10.05 7.83 -4.70
CA THR A 24 -9.83 7.74 -6.13
C THR A 24 -8.67 6.81 -6.43
N LEU A 25 -8.55 6.41 -7.69
CA LEU A 25 -7.37 5.65 -8.12
C LEU A 25 -6.08 6.41 -7.80
N GLN A 26 -6.07 7.72 -8.07
CA GLN A 26 -4.88 8.53 -7.77
C GLN A 26 -4.53 8.47 -6.29
N GLN A 27 -5.52 8.56 -5.42
CA GLN A 27 -5.29 8.49 -3.98
C GLN A 27 -4.76 7.12 -3.57
N ALA A 28 -5.28 6.06 -4.17
CA ALA A 28 -4.78 4.71 -3.88
C ALA A 28 -3.31 4.60 -4.23
N ILE A 29 -2.91 5.10 -5.40
CA ILE A 29 -1.51 5.11 -5.81
C ILE A 29 -0.67 5.93 -4.81
N ASP A 30 -1.18 7.09 -4.41
CA ASP A 30 -0.47 7.97 -3.48
C ASP A 30 -0.33 7.36 -2.08
N PHE A 31 -1.20 6.41 -1.74
CA PHE A 31 -1.08 5.64 -0.49
C PHE A 31 -0.11 4.47 -0.62
N GLY A 32 0.41 4.22 -1.83
CA GLY A 32 1.33 3.13 -2.06
C GLY A 32 0.67 1.81 -2.38
N GLU A 33 -0.58 1.84 -2.85
CA GLU A 33 -1.28 0.63 -3.25
C GLU A 33 -0.86 0.26 -4.66
N TYR A 34 -0.07 -0.81 -4.77
CA TYR A 34 0.55 -1.18 -6.04
C TYR A 34 0.02 -2.48 -6.62
N ASP A 35 -0.83 -3.21 -5.89
CA ASP A 35 -1.32 -4.51 -6.33
C ASP A 35 -2.33 -4.33 -7.47
N PRO A 36 -2.04 -4.85 -8.68
CA PRO A 36 -2.99 -4.70 -9.79
C PRO A 36 -4.37 -5.28 -9.51
N LYS A 37 -4.45 -6.32 -8.67
CA LYS A 37 -5.74 -6.90 -8.31
C LYS A 37 -6.59 -5.89 -7.54
N TYR A 38 -5.98 -5.17 -6.63
CA TYR A 38 -6.67 -4.11 -5.91
C TYR A 38 -7.03 -2.96 -6.83
N LEU A 39 -6.06 -2.53 -7.65
CA LEU A 39 -6.27 -1.37 -8.54
C LEU A 39 -7.32 -1.66 -9.59
N SER A 40 -7.53 -2.92 -9.95
CA SER A 40 -8.54 -3.30 -10.94
C SER A 40 -9.97 -3.06 -10.43
N ASN A 41 -10.14 -2.80 -9.13
CA ASN A 41 -11.45 -2.44 -8.58
C ASN A 41 -11.88 -1.03 -8.97
N PHE A 42 -10.96 -0.21 -9.46
CA PHE A 42 -11.29 1.13 -9.96
C PHE A 42 -11.62 1.05 -11.44
N ALA A 43 -12.79 1.57 -11.80
CA ALA A 43 -13.25 1.48 -13.19
C ALA A 43 -12.25 2.08 -14.17
N GLU A 44 -11.66 3.21 -13.81
CA GLU A 44 -10.72 3.90 -14.70
C GLU A 44 -9.44 3.12 -14.95
N TRP A 45 -9.09 2.15 -14.08
CA TRP A 45 -7.91 1.32 -14.29
C TRP A 45 -7.98 0.58 -15.63
N HIS A 46 -9.16 0.10 -15.96
CA HIS A 46 -9.35 -0.73 -17.15
C HIS A 46 -9.26 0.06 -18.45
N SER A 47 -9.39 1.37 -18.39
CA SER A 47 -9.27 2.21 -19.58
C SER A 47 -7.83 2.68 -19.80
N LEU A 48 -6.92 2.37 -18.90
CA LEU A 48 -5.52 2.77 -19.02
C LEU A 48 -4.75 1.77 -19.86
N SER A 49 -3.79 2.28 -20.65
CA SER A 49 -2.89 1.39 -21.37
C SER A 49 -2.01 0.62 -20.38
N VAL A 50 -1.45 -0.50 -20.84
CA VAL A 50 -0.53 -1.29 -20.03
C VAL A 50 0.65 -0.44 -19.57
N HIS A 51 1.15 0.40 -20.46
CA HIS A 51 2.28 1.27 -20.14
C HIS A 51 1.94 2.23 -18.99
N ILE A 52 0.77 2.85 -19.05
CA ILE A 52 0.34 3.77 -17.99
C ILE A 52 0.10 3.00 -16.68
N GLN A 53 -0.52 1.81 -16.78
CA GLN A 53 -0.71 0.99 -15.58
C GLN A 53 0.62 0.69 -14.91
N TRP A 54 1.64 0.34 -15.70
CA TRP A 54 2.96 0.04 -15.15
C TRP A 54 3.58 1.27 -14.48
N GLU A 55 3.43 2.46 -15.09
CA GLU A 55 3.96 3.69 -14.51
C GLU A 55 3.31 3.98 -13.16
N LEU A 56 2.00 3.75 -13.05
CA LEU A 56 1.30 3.96 -11.77
C LEU A 56 1.74 2.94 -10.71
N ILE A 57 1.90 1.68 -11.11
CA ILE A 57 2.39 0.65 -10.21
C ILE A 57 3.78 1.01 -9.69
N ARG A 58 4.67 1.43 -10.58
CA ARG A 58 6.02 1.84 -10.19
C ARG A 58 5.99 2.97 -9.18
N LYS A 59 5.15 3.96 -9.43
CA LYS A 59 5.01 5.09 -8.51
C LYS A 59 4.55 4.61 -7.14
N ALA A 60 3.54 3.74 -7.11
CA ALA A 60 3.03 3.21 -5.85
C ALA A 60 4.08 2.37 -5.12
N LEU A 61 4.84 1.56 -5.87
CA LEU A 61 5.94 0.78 -5.28
C LEU A 61 6.98 1.68 -4.63
N ASP A 62 7.36 2.76 -5.31
CA ASP A 62 8.33 3.70 -4.76
C ASP A 62 7.81 4.39 -3.51
N ILE A 63 6.54 4.75 -3.51
CA ILE A 63 5.91 5.36 -2.33
C ILE A 63 5.91 4.38 -1.16
N ARG A 64 5.49 3.14 -1.41
CA ARG A 64 5.45 2.11 -0.37
C ARG A 64 6.85 1.84 0.18
N HIS A 65 7.83 1.72 -0.71
CA HIS A 65 9.20 1.51 -0.30
C HIS A 65 9.67 2.64 0.63
N ARG A 66 9.38 3.87 0.26
CA ARG A 66 9.77 5.02 1.06
C ARG A 66 9.10 5.02 2.43
N GLN A 67 7.81 4.64 2.48
CA GLN A 67 7.08 4.51 3.74
C GLN A 67 7.76 3.49 4.65
N LEU A 68 8.13 2.34 4.11
CA LEU A 68 8.73 1.28 4.90
C LEU A 68 10.15 1.63 5.36
N VAL A 69 10.93 2.26 4.50
CA VAL A 69 12.29 2.69 4.87
C VAL A 69 12.23 3.76 5.95
N THR A 70 11.29 4.70 5.84
CA THR A 70 11.10 5.72 6.86
C THR A 70 10.72 5.09 8.19
N GLN A 71 9.80 4.14 8.16
CA GLN A 71 9.37 3.43 9.37
C GLN A 71 10.53 2.67 10.00
N TYR A 72 11.32 2.00 9.16
CA TYR A 72 12.51 1.29 9.64
C TYR A 72 13.49 2.24 10.33
N ALA A 73 13.75 3.38 9.70
CA ALA A 73 14.67 4.37 10.25
C ALA A 73 14.16 4.93 11.57
N GLU A 74 12.86 5.21 11.66
CA GLU A 74 12.26 5.71 12.89
C GLU A 74 12.38 4.70 14.02
N LEU A 75 12.08 3.44 13.73
CA LEU A 75 12.21 2.39 14.72
C LEU A 75 13.66 2.24 15.18
N ASN A 76 14.58 2.27 14.23
CA ASN A 76 15.98 2.07 14.51
C ASN A 76 16.56 3.23 15.33
N ASN A 77 16.12 4.46 15.04
CA ASN A 77 16.60 5.66 15.73
C ASN A 77 15.98 5.84 17.10
N ALA A 78 14.78 5.30 17.32
CA ALA A 78 14.05 5.48 18.56
C ALA A 78 14.58 4.61 19.68
N LEU A 79 15.63 3.79 19.46
CA LEU A 79 15.84 2.62 20.26
C LEU A 79 17.04 2.62 21.16
N ASP A 80 16.73 2.30 22.40
CA ASP A 80 17.59 1.52 23.25
C ASP A 80 17.00 0.11 23.23
N PHE A 81 17.54 -0.77 22.41
CA PHE A 81 17.00 -2.12 22.24
C PHE A 81 17.02 -2.93 23.53
N SER A 82 17.97 -2.64 24.41
CA SER A 82 18.06 -3.40 25.66
C SER A 82 16.86 -3.14 26.56
N LYS A 83 16.21 -1.98 26.40
CA LYS A 83 15.06 -1.60 27.21
C LYS A 83 13.72 -1.87 26.53
N LYS A 84 13.73 -2.08 25.23
CA LYS A 84 12.49 -2.21 24.44
C LYS A 84 12.60 -3.38 23.47
N PRO A 85 12.73 -4.60 23.99
CA PRO A 85 12.93 -5.76 23.12
C PRO A 85 11.79 -6.00 22.13
N HIS A 86 10.57 -5.54 22.44
CA HIS A 86 9.44 -5.69 21.51
C HIS A 86 9.66 -4.92 20.21
N LEU A 87 10.52 -3.91 20.22
CA LEU A 87 10.81 -3.16 19.00
C LEU A 87 11.71 -3.94 18.04
N HIS A 88 12.40 -4.96 18.52
CA HIS A 88 13.13 -5.88 17.64
C HIS A 88 12.17 -6.59 16.70
N GLU A 89 11.01 -7.02 17.22
CA GLU A 89 10.00 -7.66 16.40
C GLU A 89 9.42 -6.70 15.37
N ALA A 90 9.19 -5.45 15.78
CA ALA A 90 8.67 -4.43 14.86
C ALA A 90 9.67 -4.20 13.72
N ILE A 91 10.95 -4.12 14.02
CA ILE A 91 11.98 -3.95 13.00
C ILE A 91 12.02 -5.14 12.05
N LYS A 92 11.99 -6.36 12.61
CA LYS A 92 12.00 -7.56 11.79
C LYS A 92 10.80 -7.61 10.86
N ASN A 93 9.63 -7.18 11.35
CA ASN A 93 8.43 -7.13 10.52
C ASN A 93 8.59 -6.15 9.36
N VAL A 94 9.17 -4.98 9.62
CA VAL A 94 9.40 -4.01 8.55
C VAL A 94 10.42 -4.55 7.54
N GLU A 95 11.46 -5.20 8.02
CA GLU A 95 12.46 -5.83 7.13
C GLU A 95 11.80 -6.86 6.22
N LYS A 96 10.90 -7.69 6.77
CA LYS A 96 10.17 -8.67 5.98
C LYS A 96 9.29 -8.01 4.93
N GLN A 97 8.64 -6.91 5.31
CA GLN A 97 7.79 -6.17 4.38
C GLN A 97 8.61 -5.56 3.25
N ILE A 98 9.79 -5.03 3.56
CA ILE A 98 10.68 -4.49 2.52
C ILE A 98 11.12 -5.59 1.57
N SER A 99 11.49 -6.75 2.12
CA SER A 99 11.90 -7.89 1.31
C SER A 99 10.77 -8.37 0.40
N ALA A 100 9.56 -8.47 0.96
CA ALA A 100 8.38 -8.87 0.19
C ALA A 100 8.07 -7.86 -0.91
N LEU A 101 8.22 -6.58 -0.59
CA LEU A 101 8.01 -5.51 -1.58
C LEU A 101 8.98 -5.64 -2.75
N ASN A 102 10.24 -5.92 -2.46
CA ASN A 102 11.24 -6.08 -3.51
C ASN A 102 10.94 -7.30 -4.38
N GLN A 103 10.43 -8.38 -3.79
CA GLN A 103 10.01 -9.55 -4.56
C GLN A 103 8.81 -9.22 -5.44
N ASP A 104 7.84 -8.49 -4.91
CA ASP A 104 6.67 -8.07 -5.67
C ASP A 104 7.06 -7.16 -6.82
N ARG A 105 8.00 -6.24 -6.58
CA ARG A 105 8.51 -5.35 -7.61
C ARG A 105 9.08 -6.16 -8.77
N GLU A 106 9.87 -7.17 -8.46
CA GLU A 106 10.49 -8.02 -9.49
C GLU A 106 9.45 -8.77 -10.31
N LYS A 107 8.48 -9.37 -9.62
CA LYS A 107 7.40 -10.10 -10.29
C LYS A 107 6.59 -9.20 -11.21
N LEU A 108 6.25 -8.03 -10.71
CA LEU A 108 5.44 -7.08 -11.49
C LEU A 108 6.23 -6.53 -12.68
N TYR A 109 7.51 -6.28 -12.49
CA TYR A 109 8.36 -5.85 -13.60
C TYR A 109 8.35 -6.89 -14.73
N ILE A 110 8.52 -8.15 -14.38
CA ILE A 110 8.53 -9.23 -15.36
C ILE A 110 7.15 -9.33 -16.04
N GLU A 111 6.09 -9.31 -15.24
CA GLU A 111 4.74 -9.44 -15.77
C GLU A 111 4.43 -8.32 -16.76
N TYR A 112 4.72 -7.08 -16.41
CA TYR A 112 4.38 -5.95 -17.25
C TYR A 112 5.32 -5.80 -18.43
N SER A 113 6.58 -6.22 -18.29
CA SER A 113 7.51 -6.26 -19.42
C SER A 113 6.99 -7.21 -20.50
N ASN A 114 6.39 -8.32 -20.10
CA ASN A 114 5.86 -9.29 -21.05
C ASN A 114 4.59 -8.79 -21.73
N LYS A 115 3.89 -7.86 -21.13
CA LYS A 115 2.67 -7.28 -21.72
C LYS A 115 2.97 -6.14 -22.67
N MET A 116 4.08 -5.50 -22.50
CA MET A 116 4.50 -4.38 -23.35
C MET A 116 5.35 -4.87 -24.50
#